data_aeb4055016b12faeb9c78e95f10e9876
#
_entry.id   aeb4055016b12faeb9c78e95f10e9876
#
_cell.length_a   1.000
_cell.length_b   1.000
_cell.length_c   1.000
_cell.angle_alpha   90.00
_cell.angle_beta   90.00
_cell.angle_gamma   90.00
#
_symmetry.space_group_name_H-M   'P 1'
#
loop_
_entity.id
_entity.type
_entity.pdbx_description
1 polymer ?
#
loop_
_entity_poly.entity_id
_entity_poly.type
_entity_poly.pdbx_seq_one_letter_code
_entity_poly.pdbx_strand_id
1 'polypeptide(L)'
;MFKHPLVALLLSSLCLTAAEYKIHTWTKHHITPHFWAEGGHFGDFNHDGKGDVVVGPYWYAGPHFKKRHTIYPDKVPAKDAFEITKGGQKVKVPGYKGELSGTNGYSNNFLTYTYDFNSDGWKDVLVFGWPGKETIWYENPKNKPGLWKANVIFKITDGESPRLEDVTGDGKPELLAFQGGHLGYGEADWSDPTKEWKFVSISTKGKWQRYSHGYGTGDINGDGRKDILEAAGWWEQPKKVDGTPWKFHAAAFGAGGAQMYTYDVDGDGDADVITSLIAHGYGLAWFEHRKGSTGIEWKQHTIINSKPADSPFGVKFSQLHAID
;
A
#
# COMPACT_ATOMS: atom_id res chain seq x y z
N MET A 1 32.35 40.93 -60.30
CA MET A 1 31.26 41.49 -59.48
C MET A 1 30.38 40.31 -59.02
N PHE A 2 30.72 39.65 -57.90
CA PHE A 2 29.94 38.53 -57.39
C PHE A 2 29.10 39.02 -56.20
N LYS A 3 27.78 38.91 -56.35
CA LYS A 3 26.80 39.23 -55.29
C LYS A 3 26.58 37.92 -54.46
N HIS A 4 26.95 37.96 -53.18
CA HIS A 4 26.56 36.89 -52.24
C HIS A 4 25.18 37.23 -51.65
N PRO A 5 24.25 36.23 -51.57
CA PRO A 5 23.02 36.44 -50.85
C PRO A 5 23.24 36.20 -49.34
N LEU A 6 22.78 37.17 -48.55
CA LEU A 6 22.72 37.07 -47.09
C LEU A 6 21.61 36.13 -46.71
N VAL A 7 21.95 34.97 -46.09
CA VAL A 7 20.96 34.07 -45.49
C VAL A 7 20.70 34.56 -44.07
N ALA A 8 19.52 35.15 -43.86
CA ALA A 8 19.05 35.51 -42.50
C ALA A 8 18.53 34.25 -41.80
N LEU A 9 19.23 33.80 -40.77
CA LEU A 9 18.81 32.73 -39.88
C LEU A 9 17.75 33.30 -38.92
N LEU A 10 16.47 32.99 -39.13
CA LEU A 10 15.41 33.23 -38.17
C LEU A 10 15.51 32.22 -37.02
N LEU A 11 16.06 32.64 -35.90
CA LEU A 11 15.94 31.92 -34.61
C LEU A 11 14.48 32.12 -34.11
N SER A 12 13.63 31.12 -34.32
CA SER A 12 12.36 31.01 -33.63
C SER A 12 12.65 30.61 -32.18
N SER A 13 12.54 31.55 -31.25
CA SER A 13 12.47 31.26 -29.83
C SER A 13 11.18 30.49 -29.55
N LEU A 14 11.29 29.19 -29.38
CA LEU A 14 10.23 28.40 -28.74
C LEU A 14 10.12 28.89 -27.30
N CYS A 15 9.13 29.74 -27.02
CA CYS A 15 8.64 29.90 -25.65
C CYS A 15 8.05 28.57 -25.23
N LEU A 16 8.79 27.79 -24.46
CA LEU A 16 8.24 26.73 -23.63
C LEU A 16 7.32 27.42 -22.61
N THR A 17 6.03 27.45 -22.89
CA THR A 17 5.03 27.78 -21.88
C THR A 17 5.12 26.69 -20.83
N ALA A 18 5.59 27.06 -19.63
CA ALA A 18 5.52 26.15 -18.48
C ALA A 18 4.07 25.65 -18.36
N ALA A 19 3.90 24.35 -18.29
CA ALA A 19 2.59 23.75 -18.07
C ALA A 19 2.03 24.36 -16.78
N GLU A 20 0.85 24.98 -16.89
CA GLU A 20 0.17 25.55 -15.72
C GLU A 20 -0.34 24.36 -14.88
N TYR A 21 0.36 24.02 -13.80
CA TYR A 21 -0.05 22.96 -12.90
C TYR A 21 -1.33 23.39 -12.18
N LYS A 22 -2.43 22.75 -12.52
CA LYS A 22 -3.70 22.98 -11.87
C LYS A 22 -3.71 22.20 -10.55
N ILE A 23 -3.61 22.91 -9.43
CA ILE A 23 -3.78 22.32 -8.10
C ILE A 23 -5.22 21.83 -7.98
N HIS A 24 -5.40 20.55 -7.75
CA HIS A 24 -6.71 19.96 -7.51
C HIS A 24 -7.28 20.48 -6.18
N THR A 25 -8.58 20.80 -6.19
CA THR A 25 -9.32 21.14 -4.97
C THR A 25 -9.91 19.85 -4.39
N TRP A 26 -9.77 19.69 -3.07
CA TRP A 26 -10.25 18.50 -2.36
C TRP A 26 -11.38 18.88 -1.42
N THR A 27 -12.41 18.02 -1.37
CA THR A 27 -13.47 18.13 -0.37
C THR A 27 -13.24 17.06 0.70
N LYS A 28 -13.08 17.50 1.95
CA LYS A 28 -12.93 16.59 3.08
C LYS A 28 -14.29 16.01 3.48
N HIS A 29 -14.43 14.70 3.42
CA HIS A 29 -15.57 13.98 3.96
C HIS A 29 -15.20 13.33 5.29
N HIS A 30 -15.90 13.69 6.36
CA HIS A 30 -15.79 13.00 7.65
C HIS A 30 -16.81 11.87 7.70
N ILE A 31 -16.36 10.63 7.48
CA ILE A 31 -17.19 9.45 7.30
C ILE A 31 -17.62 8.87 8.66
N THR A 32 -16.66 8.74 9.59
CA THR A 32 -16.88 8.17 10.93
C THR A 32 -15.95 8.84 11.95
N PRO A 33 -16.41 9.03 13.21
CA PRO A 33 -15.55 9.50 14.30
C PRO A 33 -14.71 8.37 14.92
N HIS A 34 -14.92 7.13 14.50
CA HIS A 34 -14.24 5.96 15.07
C HIS A 34 -13.03 5.58 14.25
N PHE A 35 -11.99 5.11 14.93
CA PHE A 35 -10.86 4.47 14.30
C PHE A 35 -11.18 2.97 14.13
N TRP A 36 -11.27 2.51 12.89
CA TRP A 36 -11.61 1.13 12.56
C TRP A 36 -10.41 0.31 12.09
N ALA A 37 -9.49 0.94 11.37
CA ALA A 37 -8.34 0.34 10.69
C ALA A 37 -7.30 1.41 10.35
N GLU A 38 -6.10 1.01 9.98
CA GLU A 38 -5.07 1.92 9.44
C GLU A 38 -5.42 2.40 8.03
N GLY A 39 -6.07 1.57 7.23
CA GLY A 39 -6.46 1.92 5.88
C GLY A 39 -7.86 1.45 5.51
N GLY A 40 -8.52 2.28 4.71
CA GLY A 40 -9.77 1.95 4.04
C GLY A 40 -9.58 1.85 2.53
N HIS A 41 -10.63 1.46 1.83
CA HIS A 41 -10.64 1.38 0.38
C HIS A 41 -11.99 1.82 -0.18
N PHE A 42 -12.15 1.78 -1.49
CA PHE A 42 -13.38 2.22 -2.14
C PHE A 42 -13.86 1.19 -3.18
N GLY A 43 -15.15 1.27 -3.51
CA GLY A 43 -15.77 0.44 -4.54
C GLY A 43 -17.23 0.86 -4.72
N ASP A 44 -17.91 0.35 -5.73
CA ASP A 44 -19.37 0.40 -5.84
C ASP A 44 -19.89 -0.95 -5.36
N PHE A 45 -20.28 -1.02 -4.08
CA PHE A 45 -20.69 -2.27 -3.44
C PHE A 45 -22.15 -2.62 -3.65
N ASN A 46 -22.97 -1.66 -4.08
CA ASN A 46 -24.42 -1.82 -4.25
C ASN A 46 -24.88 -1.68 -5.70
N HIS A 47 -23.96 -1.43 -6.64
CA HIS A 47 -24.20 -1.21 -8.07
C HIS A 47 -25.14 -0.03 -8.35
N ASP A 48 -25.03 1.06 -7.58
CA ASP A 48 -25.79 2.28 -7.84
C ASP A 48 -25.04 3.31 -8.71
N GLY A 49 -23.83 2.97 -9.15
CA GLY A 49 -22.97 3.79 -9.99
C GLY A 49 -22.23 4.90 -9.23
N LYS A 50 -22.23 4.85 -7.88
CA LYS A 50 -21.51 5.80 -7.03
C LYS A 50 -20.43 5.08 -6.25
N GLY A 51 -19.34 5.79 -5.97
CA GLY A 51 -18.27 5.26 -5.15
C GLY A 51 -18.67 5.19 -3.68
N ASP A 52 -18.58 4.00 -3.10
CA ASP A 52 -18.73 3.75 -1.66
C ASP A 52 -17.35 3.68 -1.01
N VAL A 53 -17.30 3.81 0.31
CA VAL A 53 -16.07 3.66 1.10
C VAL A 53 -16.21 2.49 2.06
N VAL A 54 -15.17 1.67 2.17
CA VAL A 54 -15.06 0.59 3.16
C VAL A 54 -13.94 0.89 4.14
N VAL A 55 -14.22 0.74 5.43
CA VAL A 55 -13.22 0.82 6.50
C VAL A 55 -13.69 0.01 7.71
N GLY A 56 -12.81 -0.85 8.24
CA GLY A 56 -13.18 -1.76 9.32
C GLY A 56 -14.30 -2.70 8.89
N PRO A 57 -15.27 -2.97 9.80
CA PRO A 57 -16.37 -3.90 9.55
C PRO A 57 -17.53 -3.33 8.73
N TYR A 58 -17.36 -2.13 8.16
CA TYR A 58 -18.44 -1.41 7.52
C TYR A 58 -18.08 -0.86 6.15
N TRP A 59 -19.08 -0.78 5.28
CA TRP A 59 -19.01 0.10 4.13
C TRP A 59 -20.09 1.20 4.23
N TYR A 60 -19.82 2.33 3.62
CA TYR A 60 -20.61 3.56 3.71
C TYR A 60 -21.01 3.99 2.31
N ALA A 61 -22.34 4.03 2.08
CA ALA A 61 -22.90 4.31 0.76
C ALA A 61 -22.61 5.76 0.31
N GLY A 62 -22.04 5.89 -0.87
CA GLY A 62 -21.81 7.18 -1.51
C GLY A 62 -23.08 7.83 -2.05
N PRO A 63 -23.03 9.09 -2.46
CA PRO A 63 -21.89 10.01 -2.38
C PRO A 63 -21.79 10.74 -1.03
N HIS A 64 -22.73 10.50 -0.10
CA HIS A 64 -22.83 11.25 1.15
C HIS A 64 -22.28 10.51 2.35
N PHE A 65 -22.01 9.21 2.24
CA PHE A 65 -21.43 8.34 3.27
C PHE A 65 -22.17 8.35 4.62
N LYS A 66 -23.49 8.60 4.59
CA LYS A 66 -24.34 8.65 5.80
C LYS A 66 -24.95 7.30 6.14
N LYS A 67 -25.16 6.44 5.14
CA LYS A 67 -25.73 5.10 5.33
C LYS A 67 -24.62 4.10 5.46
N ARG A 68 -24.57 3.42 6.61
CA ARG A 68 -23.59 2.39 6.97
C ARG A 68 -24.19 0.99 6.82
N HIS A 69 -23.40 0.07 6.29
CA HIS A 69 -23.75 -1.34 6.14
C HIS A 69 -22.68 -2.21 6.78
N THR A 70 -23.07 -3.29 7.43
CA THR A 70 -22.15 -4.20 8.13
C THR A 70 -21.69 -5.31 7.19
N ILE A 71 -20.40 -5.55 7.14
CA ILE A 71 -19.77 -6.65 6.40
C ILE A 71 -19.62 -7.87 7.31
N TYR A 72 -18.98 -7.69 8.46
CA TYR A 72 -18.76 -8.73 9.46
C TYR A 72 -19.06 -8.18 10.86
N PRO A 73 -19.19 -9.05 11.90
CA PRO A 73 -19.52 -8.59 13.25
C PRO A 73 -18.51 -7.57 13.79
N ASP A 74 -19.00 -6.49 14.35
CA ASP A 74 -18.21 -5.40 14.93
C ASP A 74 -17.72 -5.70 16.36
N LYS A 75 -17.87 -6.93 16.83
CA LYS A 75 -17.45 -7.39 18.16
C LYS A 75 -16.50 -8.55 18.05
N VAL A 76 -15.29 -8.36 18.54
CA VAL A 76 -14.29 -9.42 18.66
C VAL A 76 -14.35 -10.00 20.07
N PRO A 77 -14.30 -11.34 20.22
CA PRO A 77 -14.28 -11.97 21.54
C PRO A 77 -13.12 -11.47 22.42
N ALA A 78 -13.33 -11.45 23.74
CA ALA A 78 -12.32 -11.00 24.70
C ALA A 78 -10.99 -11.78 24.64
N LYS A 79 -11.01 -13.00 24.13
CA LYS A 79 -9.79 -13.80 23.89
C LYS A 79 -8.81 -13.19 22.90
N ASP A 80 -9.29 -12.24 22.09
CA ASP A 80 -8.48 -11.50 21.13
C ASP A 80 -7.84 -10.24 21.74
N ALA A 81 -7.88 -10.10 23.09
CA ALA A 81 -7.21 -9.03 23.80
C ALA A 81 -5.68 -9.08 23.59
N PHE A 82 -5.07 -7.90 23.49
CA PHE A 82 -3.64 -7.74 23.32
C PHE A 82 -3.06 -6.73 24.32
N GLU A 83 -1.75 -6.67 24.46
CA GLU A 83 -1.07 -5.73 25.34
C GLU A 83 -0.59 -4.51 24.56
N ILE A 84 -0.83 -3.34 25.10
CA ILE A 84 -0.25 -2.07 24.65
C ILE A 84 0.60 -1.46 25.76
N THR A 85 1.55 -0.60 25.40
CA THR A 85 2.30 0.21 26.37
C THR A 85 1.69 1.59 26.46
N LYS A 86 1.17 1.95 27.64
CA LYS A 86 0.59 3.26 27.92
C LYS A 86 1.28 3.88 29.14
N GLY A 87 1.91 5.04 28.94
CA GLY A 87 2.63 5.71 30.04
C GLY A 87 3.77 4.85 30.63
N GLY A 88 4.44 4.03 29.82
CA GLY A 88 5.49 3.11 30.26
C GLY A 88 5.00 1.81 30.92
N GLN A 89 3.70 1.63 31.08
CA GLN A 89 3.10 0.41 31.64
C GLN A 89 2.44 -0.46 30.56
N LYS A 90 2.56 -1.78 30.72
CA LYS A 90 1.83 -2.72 29.88
C LYS A 90 0.37 -2.78 30.34
N VAL A 91 -0.53 -2.49 29.43
CA VAL A 91 -1.98 -2.51 29.66
C VAL A 91 -2.59 -3.55 28.71
N LYS A 92 -3.34 -4.49 29.28
CA LYS A 92 -4.09 -5.46 28.49
C LYS A 92 -5.35 -4.77 27.94
N VAL A 93 -5.44 -4.68 26.62
CA VAL A 93 -6.57 -4.10 25.90
C VAL A 93 -7.48 -5.23 25.45
N PRO A 94 -8.78 -5.18 25.74
CA PRO A 94 -9.72 -6.16 25.19
C PRO A 94 -9.71 -6.07 23.68
N GLY A 95 -10.07 -7.16 23.02
CA GLY A 95 -10.24 -7.20 21.59
C GLY A 95 -11.19 -6.12 21.08
N TYR A 96 -11.26 -5.97 19.80
CA TYR A 96 -11.93 -4.90 19.11
C TYR A 96 -13.31 -4.50 19.66
N LYS A 97 -13.55 -3.23 19.84
CA LYS A 97 -14.83 -2.64 20.28
C LYS A 97 -15.34 -1.52 19.36
N GLY A 98 -14.77 -1.41 18.18
CA GLY A 98 -15.22 -0.48 17.16
C GLY A 98 -14.58 0.91 17.17
N GLU A 99 -13.57 1.14 18.01
CA GLU A 99 -12.79 2.40 18.00
C GLU A 99 -11.43 2.21 18.64
N LEU A 100 -10.45 2.96 18.18
CA LEU A 100 -9.16 3.05 18.83
C LEU A 100 -9.23 4.09 19.97
N SER A 101 -9.09 3.62 21.19
CA SER A 101 -8.94 4.45 22.37
C SER A 101 -7.81 3.89 23.22
N GLY A 102 -7.56 4.49 24.37
CA GLY A 102 -6.62 3.93 25.35
C GLY A 102 -7.00 2.55 25.88
N THR A 103 -8.19 2.05 25.61
CA THR A 103 -8.74 0.78 26.10
C THR A 103 -9.27 -0.13 25.03
N ASN A 104 -9.28 0.28 23.77
CA ASN A 104 -9.73 -0.51 22.62
C ASN A 104 -8.58 -0.76 21.64
N GLY A 105 -8.69 -1.84 20.89
CA GLY A 105 -7.80 -2.17 19.80
C GLY A 105 -8.43 -1.90 18.42
N TYR A 106 -7.77 -2.39 17.40
CA TYR A 106 -8.24 -2.39 16.04
C TYR A 106 -9.46 -3.31 15.84
N SER A 107 -10.20 -3.10 14.78
CA SER A 107 -11.39 -3.89 14.42
C SER A 107 -11.10 -5.28 13.84
N ASN A 108 -9.99 -5.90 14.20
CA ASN A 108 -9.42 -7.06 13.53
C ASN A 108 -9.19 -6.79 12.04
N ASN A 109 -8.86 -5.54 11.74
CA ASN A 109 -8.63 -5.03 10.40
C ASN A 109 -7.46 -4.05 10.49
N PHE A 110 -6.40 -4.34 9.75
CA PHE A 110 -5.26 -3.44 9.65
C PHE A 110 -5.39 -2.60 8.38
N LEU A 111 -5.54 -3.28 7.23
CA LEU A 111 -5.77 -2.64 5.94
C LEU A 111 -6.89 -3.35 5.19
N THR A 112 -7.55 -2.61 4.32
CA THR A 112 -8.68 -3.11 3.52
C THR A 112 -8.41 -2.87 2.04
N TYR A 113 -8.77 -3.87 1.22
CA TYR A 113 -8.70 -3.79 -0.24
C TYR A 113 -10.02 -4.26 -0.85
N THR A 114 -10.26 -3.92 -2.10
CA THR A 114 -11.46 -4.31 -2.84
C THR A 114 -11.08 -4.90 -4.19
N TYR A 115 -11.68 -6.03 -4.50
CA TYR A 115 -11.55 -6.69 -5.80
C TYR A 115 -12.77 -7.59 -6.02
N ASP A 116 -13.04 -8.01 -7.23
CA ASP A 116 -14.04 -9.04 -7.54
C ASP A 116 -13.33 -10.40 -7.59
N PHE A 117 -13.19 -11.02 -6.40
CA PHE A 117 -12.38 -12.24 -6.25
C PHE A 117 -13.01 -13.46 -6.91
N ASN A 118 -14.33 -13.54 -6.96
CA ASN A 118 -15.06 -14.68 -7.54
C ASN A 118 -15.54 -14.42 -8.97
N SER A 119 -15.17 -13.27 -9.56
CA SER A 119 -15.52 -12.86 -10.93
C SER A 119 -17.03 -12.83 -11.19
N ASP A 120 -17.81 -12.43 -10.19
CA ASP A 120 -19.28 -12.37 -10.29
C ASP A 120 -19.82 -10.97 -10.63
N GLY A 121 -18.93 -10.02 -10.86
CA GLY A 121 -19.20 -8.64 -11.22
C GLY A 121 -19.39 -7.70 -10.03
N TRP A 122 -19.37 -8.20 -8.78
CA TRP A 122 -19.53 -7.40 -7.58
C TRP A 122 -18.19 -7.23 -6.84
N LYS A 123 -17.94 -6.04 -6.33
CA LYS A 123 -16.73 -5.81 -5.53
C LYS A 123 -16.85 -6.48 -4.18
N ASP A 124 -15.90 -7.35 -3.88
CA ASP A 124 -15.69 -7.97 -2.58
C ASP A 124 -14.74 -7.13 -1.73
N VAL A 125 -14.58 -7.49 -0.46
CA VAL A 125 -13.72 -6.80 0.48
C VAL A 125 -12.69 -7.77 1.07
N LEU A 126 -11.41 -7.51 0.86
CA LEU A 126 -10.31 -8.20 1.53
C LEU A 126 -9.90 -7.40 2.76
N VAL A 127 -9.86 -8.08 3.89
CA VAL A 127 -9.38 -7.54 5.17
C VAL A 127 -8.07 -8.22 5.52
N PHE A 128 -6.99 -7.44 5.49
CA PHE A 128 -5.74 -7.81 6.12
C PHE A 128 -5.90 -7.57 7.61
N GLY A 129 -5.94 -8.65 8.39
CA GLY A 129 -6.17 -8.58 9.83
C GLY A 129 -5.01 -7.93 10.60
N TRP A 130 -5.10 -7.91 11.92
CA TRP A 130 -3.97 -7.51 12.74
C TRP A 130 -2.73 -8.34 12.37
N PRO A 131 -1.54 -7.73 12.24
CA PRO A 131 -0.32 -8.46 11.89
C PRO A 131 -0.12 -9.72 12.72
N GLY A 132 0.09 -10.85 12.05
CA GLY A 132 0.15 -12.19 12.65
C GLY A 132 -1.22 -12.81 12.91
N LYS A 133 -2.27 -12.31 12.29
CA LYS A 133 -3.63 -12.86 12.28
C LYS A 133 -4.05 -13.27 10.88
N GLU A 134 -5.31 -13.67 10.75
CA GLU A 134 -5.91 -14.12 9.50
C GLU A 134 -6.06 -12.96 8.49
N THR A 135 -5.92 -13.29 7.22
CA THR A 135 -6.40 -12.46 6.11
C THR A 135 -7.63 -13.12 5.51
N ILE A 136 -8.68 -12.32 5.36
CA ILE A 136 -10.01 -12.80 4.98
C ILE A 136 -10.55 -11.92 3.86
N TRP A 137 -11.10 -12.52 2.82
CA TRP A 137 -11.95 -11.77 1.94
C TRP A 137 -13.42 -12.12 2.16
N TYR A 138 -14.26 -11.11 2.09
CA TYR A 138 -15.69 -11.18 2.33
C TYR A 138 -16.43 -11.03 1.01
N GLU A 139 -17.22 -12.06 0.67
CA GLU A 139 -18.00 -12.13 -0.56
C GLU A 139 -19.21 -11.19 -0.48
N ASN A 140 -19.35 -10.30 -1.46
CA ASN A 140 -20.47 -9.38 -1.54
C ASN A 140 -21.80 -10.14 -1.72
N PRO A 141 -22.78 -9.93 -0.84
CA PRO A 141 -24.07 -10.64 -0.93
C PRO A 141 -25.00 -10.13 -2.02
N LYS A 142 -24.55 -9.22 -2.90
CA LYS A 142 -25.34 -8.68 -4.03
C LYS A 142 -26.64 -8.04 -3.56
N ASN A 143 -26.53 -7.10 -2.64
CA ASN A 143 -27.66 -6.42 -1.99
C ASN A 143 -28.59 -7.32 -1.17
N LYS A 144 -28.27 -8.61 -0.96
CA LYS A 144 -29.05 -9.46 -0.05
C LYS A 144 -28.76 -9.05 1.40
N PRO A 145 -29.76 -9.12 2.29
CA PRO A 145 -29.56 -8.80 3.70
C PRO A 145 -28.68 -9.85 4.38
N GLY A 146 -27.91 -9.43 5.39
CA GLY A 146 -27.07 -10.30 6.20
C GLY A 146 -25.62 -9.88 6.20
N LEU A 147 -24.80 -10.65 6.92
CA LEU A 147 -23.35 -10.50 6.90
C LEU A 147 -22.77 -11.13 5.62
N TRP A 148 -21.62 -10.63 5.22
CA TRP A 148 -20.93 -11.16 4.06
C TRP A 148 -20.27 -12.50 4.40
N LYS A 149 -20.19 -13.39 3.43
CA LYS A 149 -19.56 -14.70 3.62
C LYS A 149 -18.05 -14.53 3.71
N ALA A 150 -17.45 -15.04 4.78
CA ALA A 150 -16.02 -14.98 5.02
C ALA A 150 -15.27 -16.14 4.35
N ASN A 151 -14.17 -15.86 3.67
CA ASN A 151 -13.26 -16.82 3.08
C ASN A 151 -11.85 -16.52 3.63
N VAL A 152 -11.33 -17.39 4.50
CA VAL A 152 -10.00 -17.25 5.10
C VAL A 152 -8.97 -17.70 4.08
N ILE A 153 -8.16 -16.77 3.57
CA ILE A 153 -7.13 -17.06 2.56
C ILE A 153 -5.74 -17.26 3.15
N PHE A 154 -5.49 -16.68 4.32
CA PHE A 154 -4.31 -16.98 5.13
C PHE A 154 -4.72 -17.05 6.60
N LYS A 155 -4.17 -18.04 7.32
CA LYS A 155 -4.36 -18.17 8.78
C LYS A 155 -3.45 -17.22 9.56
N ILE A 156 -2.32 -16.89 8.98
CA ILE A 156 -1.35 -15.97 9.56
C ILE A 156 -0.71 -15.19 8.42
N THR A 157 -0.77 -13.86 8.50
CA THR A 157 -0.03 -12.93 7.65
C THR A 157 0.69 -11.91 8.52
N ASP A 158 1.93 -11.62 8.17
CA ASP A 158 2.78 -10.68 8.90
C ASP A 158 2.98 -9.40 8.07
N GLY A 159 3.40 -8.32 8.74
CA GLY A 159 3.72 -7.03 8.13
C GLY A 159 2.65 -5.97 8.34
N GLU A 160 3.07 -4.73 8.30
CA GLU A 160 2.21 -3.55 8.50
C GLU A 160 2.06 -2.68 7.24
N SER A 161 2.56 -3.16 6.10
CA SER A 161 2.44 -2.45 4.81
C SER A 161 1.97 -3.38 3.69
N PRO A 162 0.98 -4.28 3.90
CA PRO A 162 0.52 -5.17 2.85
C PRO A 162 -0.01 -4.39 1.65
N ARG A 163 0.02 -5.02 0.47
CA ARG A 163 -0.55 -4.46 -0.76
C ARG A 163 -1.23 -5.57 -1.55
N LEU A 164 -2.34 -5.19 -2.19
CA LEU A 164 -3.04 -6.07 -3.13
C LEU A 164 -2.85 -5.47 -4.52
N GLU A 165 -2.03 -6.10 -5.35
CA GLU A 165 -1.80 -5.64 -6.72
C GLU A 165 -1.27 -6.77 -7.61
N ASP A 166 -1.41 -6.61 -8.91
CA ASP A 166 -0.86 -7.53 -9.90
C ASP A 166 0.68 -7.44 -9.90
N VAL A 167 1.31 -8.35 -9.18
CA VAL A 167 2.78 -8.46 -9.06
C VAL A 167 3.33 -9.28 -10.23
N THR A 168 2.62 -10.34 -10.64
CA THR A 168 3.11 -11.30 -11.63
C THR A 168 2.90 -10.84 -13.07
N GLY A 169 2.03 -9.84 -13.30
CA GLY A 169 1.70 -9.30 -14.61
C GLY A 169 0.67 -10.14 -15.37
N ASP A 170 -0.09 -10.98 -14.66
CA ASP A 170 -1.11 -11.84 -15.27
C ASP A 170 -2.51 -11.18 -15.31
N GLY A 171 -2.64 -9.95 -14.81
CA GLY A 171 -3.87 -9.18 -14.75
C GLY A 171 -4.72 -9.47 -13.52
N LYS A 172 -4.22 -10.25 -12.57
CA LYS A 172 -4.89 -10.59 -11.31
C LYS A 172 -4.03 -10.19 -10.12
N PRO A 173 -4.63 -9.74 -9.01
CA PRO A 173 -3.84 -9.26 -7.90
C PRO A 173 -3.33 -10.38 -7.01
N GLU A 174 -2.09 -10.24 -6.56
CA GLU A 174 -1.48 -10.95 -5.45
C GLU A 174 -1.49 -10.10 -4.18
N LEU A 175 -1.46 -10.76 -3.03
CA LEU A 175 -1.29 -10.09 -1.74
C LEU A 175 0.19 -10.07 -1.35
N LEU A 176 0.84 -8.94 -1.48
CA LEU A 176 2.21 -8.73 -1.01
C LEU A 176 2.23 -8.69 0.53
N ALA A 177 3.03 -9.56 1.16
CA ALA A 177 3.08 -9.72 2.61
C ALA A 177 4.36 -10.41 3.08
N PHE A 178 4.50 -10.55 4.40
CA PHE A 178 5.51 -11.41 5.00
C PHE A 178 4.85 -12.66 5.58
N GLN A 179 5.56 -13.79 5.57
CA GLN A 179 5.12 -15.01 6.23
C GLN A 179 6.31 -15.85 6.69
N GLY A 180 6.31 -16.26 7.96
CA GLY A 180 7.29 -17.19 8.51
C GLY A 180 8.75 -16.73 8.42
N GLY A 181 8.99 -15.42 8.35
CA GLY A 181 10.31 -14.81 8.18
C GLY A 181 10.75 -14.65 6.73
N HIS A 182 9.85 -14.74 5.78
CA HIS A 182 10.09 -14.52 4.36
C HIS A 182 9.29 -13.33 3.84
N LEU A 183 9.86 -12.59 2.91
CA LEU A 183 9.15 -11.66 2.05
C LEU A 183 8.61 -12.41 0.84
N GLY A 184 7.41 -12.09 0.42
CA GLY A 184 6.77 -12.73 -0.72
C GLY A 184 5.38 -12.21 -0.99
N TYR A 185 4.62 -12.99 -1.71
CA TYR A 185 3.23 -12.66 -2.03
C TYR A 185 2.33 -13.90 -1.95
N GLY A 186 1.06 -13.66 -1.72
CA GLY A 186 0.01 -14.67 -1.75
C GLY A 186 -0.64 -14.74 -3.10
N GLU A 187 -0.68 -15.93 -3.70
CA GLU A 187 -1.24 -16.25 -5.01
C GLU A 187 -2.52 -17.08 -4.86
N ALA A 188 -3.62 -16.60 -5.46
CA ALA A 188 -4.89 -17.32 -5.44
C ALA A 188 -4.93 -18.43 -6.49
N ASP A 189 -5.62 -19.54 -6.16
CA ASP A 189 -6.17 -20.40 -7.21
C ASP A 189 -7.45 -19.76 -7.75
N TRP A 190 -7.33 -19.03 -8.85
CA TRP A 190 -8.47 -18.31 -9.43
C TRP A 190 -9.59 -19.20 -9.98
N SER A 191 -9.40 -20.52 -10.01
CA SER A 191 -10.50 -21.45 -10.26
C SER A 191 -11.39 -21.66 -9.02
N ASP A 192 -10.85 -21.42 -7.82
CA ASP A 192 -11.54 -21.44 -6.54
C ASP A 192 -10.82 -20.52 -5.52
N PRO A 193 -11.01 -19.20 -5.59
CA PRO A 193 -10.31 -18.24 -4.74
C PRO A 193 -10.74 -18.28 -3.27
N THR A 194 -11.74 -19.12 -2.94
CA THR A 194 -12.19 -19.32 -1.54
C THR A 194 -11.24 -20.19 -0.71
N LYS A 195 -10.34 -20.91 -1.38
CA LYS A 195 -9.31 -21.72 -0.72
C LYS A 195 -8.21 -20.86 -0.11
N GLU A 196 -7.42 -21.47 0.78
CA GLU A 196 -6.20 -20.87 1.29
C GLU A 196 -5.23 -20.58 0.12
N TRP A 197 -4.75 -19.34 0.02
CA TRP A 197 -3.84 -18.93 -1.03
C TRP A 197 -2.44 -19.46 -0.79
N LYS A 198 -1.70 -19.70 -1.85
CA LYS A 198 -0.33 -20.16 -1.77
C LYS A 198 0.60 -18.98 -1.51
N PHE A 199 1.41 -19.03 -0.45
CA PHE A 199 2.47 -18.05 -0.26
C PHE A 199 3.69 -18.41 -1.13
N VAL A 200 4.11 -17.49 -2.00
CA VAL A 200 5.30 -17.58 -2.84
C VAL A 200 6.38 -16.72 -2.20
N SER A 201 7.39 -17.38 -1.63
CA SER A 201 8.55 -16.69 -1.06
C SER A 201 9.49 -16.23 -2.16
N ILE A 202 9.91 -14.96 -2.12
CA ILE A 202 10.93 -14.40 -3.01
C ILE A 202 12.28 -14.23 -2.33
N SER A 203 12.33 -14.36 -1.01
CA SER A 203 13.54 -14.20 -0.20
C SER A 203 13.96 -15.48 0.49
N THR A 204 15.22 -15.58 0.89
CA THR A 204 15.61 -16.50 1.94
C THR A 204 14.97 -16.08 3.27
N LYS A 205 14.90 -17.00 4.25
CA LYS A 205 14.43 -16.64 5.58
C LYS A 205 15.31 -15.57 6.19
N GLY A 206 14.69 -14.46 6.59
CA GLY A 206 15.37 -13.28 7.08
C GLY A 206 14.73 -12.72 8.37
N LYS A 207 14.88 -11.42 8.55
CA LYS A 207 14.41 -10.68 9.74
C LYS A 207 12.94 -10.27 9.69
N TRP A 208 12.25 -10.51 8.58
CA TRP A 208 10.86 -10.11 8.43
C TRP A 208 9.96 -10.84 9.41
N GLN A 209 9.14 -10.08 10.10
CA GLN A 209 8.32 -10.58 11.19
C GLN A 209 7.01 -9.78 11.26
N ARG A 210 6.17 -10.12 12.20
CA ARG A 210 4.82 -9.58 12.38
C ARG A 210 4.68 -8.07 12.15
N TYR A 211 5.60 -7.28 12.68
CA TYR A 211 5.56 -5.82 12.65
C TYR A 211 6.61 -5.21 11.70
N SER A 212 6.99 -5.93 10.67
CA SER A 212 7.88 -5.37 9.65
C SER A 212 7.14 -4.37 8.77
N HIS A 213 7.86 -3.34 8.36
CA HIS A 213 7.39 -2.23 7.55
C HIS A 213 8.24 -2.07 6.30
N GLY A 214 7.76 -1.23 5.37
CA GLY A 214 8.53 -0.75 4.24
C GLY A 214 8.73 -1.79 3.16
N TYR A 215 7.66 -2.05 2.40
CA TYR A 215 7.73 -2.83 1.18
C TYR A 215 6.69 -2.35 0.15
N GLY A 216 6.94 -2.65 -1.08
CA GLY A 216 6.13 -2.25 -2.22
C GLY A 216 6.61 -2.90 -3.50
N THR A 217 6.16 -2.39 -4.63
CA THR A 217 6.52 -2.94 -5.93
C THR A 217 6.78 -1.84 -6.96
N GLY A 218 7.48 -2.19 -8.03
CA GLY A 218 7.66 -1.38 -9.22
C GLY A 218 8.68 -1.98 -10.17
N ASP A 219 8.65 -1.56 -11.41
CA ASP A 219 9.66 -1.94 -12.42
C ASP A 219 10.88 -1.04 -12.25
N ILE A 220 11.84 -1.49 -11.43
CA ILE A 220 13.03 -0.69 -11.09
C ILE A 220 14.07 -0.69 -12.20
N ASN A 221 14.23 -1.80 -12.88
CA ASN A 221 15.27 -1.97 -13.89
C ASN A 221 14.79 -1.72 -15.32
N GLY A 222 13.50 -1.39 -15.52
CA GLY A 222 12.91 -1.07 -16.81
C GLY A 222 12.71 -2.29 -17.72
N ASP A 223 12.56 -3.50 -17.15
CA ASP A 223 12.44 -4.74 -17.90
C ASP A 223 10.99 -5.21 -18.13
N GLY A 224 10.02 -4.43 -17.65
CA GLY A 224 8.58 -4.65 -17.80
C GLY A 224 8.00 -5.58 -16.76
N ARG A 225 8.76 -6.02 -15.76
CA ARG A 225 8.28 -6.83 -14.62
C ARG A 225 8.34 -6.03 -13.33
N LYS A 226 7.40 -6.29 -12.43
CA LYS A 226 7.41 -5.61 -11.12
C LYS A 226 8.39 -6.27 -10.17
N ASP A 227 9.40 -5.52 -9.77
CA ASP A 227 10.28 -5.85 -8.68
C ASP A 227 9.61 -5.62 -7.34
N ILE A 228 10.11 -6.23 -6.27
CA ILE A 228 9.62 -6.01 -4.92
C ILE A 228 10.63 -5.20 -4.13
N LEU A 229 10.16 -4.08 -3.56
CA LEU A 229 10.92 -3.14 -2.77
C LEU A 229 10.91 -3.52 -1.29
N GLU A 230 12.02 -3.27 -0.61
CA GLU A 230 12.13 -3.21 0.85
C GLU A 230 13.06 -2.07 1.30
N ALA A 231 13.08 -1.75 2.59
CA ALA A 231 13.89 -0.65 3.12
C ALA A 231 15.40 -0.77 2.82
N ALA A 232 15.93 -1.99 2.68
CA ALA A 232 17.34 -2.27 2.41
C ALA A 232 17.67 -2.44 0.93
N GLY A 233 16.67 -2.35 0.04
CA GLY A 233 16.88 -2.52 -1.39
C GLY A 233 15.67 -3.04 -2.15
N TRP A 234 15.93 -3.82 -3.17
CA TRP A 234 14.86 -4.38 -4.00
C TRP A 234 15.23 -5.77 -4.54
N TRP A 235 14.20 -6.56 -4.83
CA TRP A 235 14.28 -7.92 -5.33
C TRP A 235 13.83 -7.95 -6.78
N GLU A 236 14.77 -8.25 -7.68
CA GLU A 236 14.55 -8.31 -9.12
C GLU A 236 13.67 -9.51 -9.47
N GLN A 237 12.52 -9.26 -10.10
CA GLN A 237 11.63 -10.33 -10.54
C GLN A 237 12.27 -11.13 -11.67
N PRO A 238 12.46 -12.45 -11.51
CA PRO A 238 13.01 -13.28 -12.57
C PRO A 238 12.01 -13.46 -13.72
N LYS A 239 12.50 -13.73 -14.94
CA LYS A 239 11.65 -14.08 -16.09
C LYS A 239 10.75 -15.29 -15.83
N LYS A 240 11.13 -16.15 -14.92
CA LYS A 240 10.38 -17.34 -14.50
C LYS A 240 10.53 -17.50 -13.00
N VAL A 241 9.41 -17.50 -12.30
CA VAL A 241 9.35 -17.84 -10.88
C VAL A 241 9.41 -19.35 -10.74
N ASP A 242 10.49 -19.87 -10.18
CA ASP A 242 10.75 -21.31 -10.04
C ASP A 242 10.91 -21.75 -8.58
N GLY A 243 10.63 -20.85 -7.64
CA GLY A 243 10.73 -21.09 -6.20
C GLY A 243 12.13 -20.81 -5.62
N THR A 244 13.08 -20.39 -6.44
CA THR A 244 14.37 -19.87 -5.93
C THR A 244 14.21 -18.42 -5.47
N PRO A 245 14.98 -17.97 -4.46
CA PRO A 245 14.99 -16.57 -4.07
C PRO A 245 15.31 -15.65 -5.25
N TRP A 246 14.62 -14.53 -5.34
CA TRP A 246 14.90 -13.52 -6.34
C TRP A 246 16.27 -12.87 -6.09
N LYS A 247 16.83 -12.24 -7.09
CA LYS A 247 18.11 -11.53 -6.95
C LYS A 247 17.90 -10.24 -6.17
N PHE A 248 18.64 -10.09 -5.08
CA PHE A 248 18.59 -8.89 -4.24
C PHE A 248 19.61 -7.85 -4.71
N HIS A 249 19.16 -6.60 -4.78
CA HIS A 249 19.97 -5.42 -5.04
C HIS A 249 19.92 -4.49 -3.84
N ALA A 250 21.05 -4.24 -3.22
CA ALA A 250 21.15 -3.40 -2.03
C ALA A 250 20.94 -1.92 -2.38
N ALA A 251 20.10 -1.26 -1.59
CA ALA A 251 19.87 0.18 -1.59
C ALA A 251 19.47 0.63 -0.17
N ALA A 252 19.47 1.92 0.11
CA ALA A 252 19.11 2.44 1.42
C ALA A 252 17.91 3.39 1.31
N PHE A 253 16.70 2.85 1.47
CA PHE A 253 15.45 3.61 1.39
C PHE A 253 14.90 4.03 2.78
N GLY A 254 15.76 4.17 3.77
CA GLY A 254 15.40 4.52 5.14
C GLY A 254 15.40 3.32 6.09
N ALA A 255 14.87 3.50 7.28
CA ALA A 255 14.91 2.51 8.37
C ALA A 255 13.69 1.57 8.43
N GLY A 256 12.91 1.51 7.37
CA GLY A 256 11.63 0.80 7.35
C GLY A 256 10.48 1.76 7.63
N GLY A 257 9.97 2.31 6.57
CA GLY A 257 8.86 3.27 6.58
C GLY A 257 7.51 2.62 6.36
N ALA A 258 6.69 3.27 5.56
CA ALA A 258 5.36 2.84 5.17
C ALA A 258 5.41 1.87 3.97
N GLN A 259 4.29 1.77 3.30
CA GLN A 259 4.23 1.27 1.93
C GLN A 259 5.23 2.04 1.07
N MET A 260 5.82 1.35 0.11
CA MET A 260 6.76 1.92 -0.84
C MET A 260 6.13 1.95 -2.23
N TYR A 261 6.37 3.02 -2.98
CA TYR A 261 5.84 3.21 -4.32
C TYR A 261 6.94 3.55 -5.30
N THR A 262 6.69 3.26 -6.56
CA THR A 262 7.51 3.73 -7.67
C THR A 262 6.73 4.70 -8.53
N TYR A 263 7.40 5.76 -8.93
CA TYR A 263 6.87 6.77 -9.85
C TYR A 263 8.03 7.52 -10.50
N ASP A 264 7.89 7.94 -11.73
CA ASP A 264 8.83 8.84 -12.40
C ASP A 264 8.58 10.27 -11.89
N VAL A 265 9.25 10.65 -10.80
CA VAL A 265 8.99 11.91 -10.08
C VAL A 265 9.57 13.10 -10.81
N ASP A 266 10.71 12.96 -11.46
CA ASP A 266 11.40 14.06 -12.15
C ASP A 266 11.20 14.05 -13.68
N GLY A 267 10.53 13.03 -14.23
CA GLY A 267 10.15 12.97 -15.63
C GLY A 267 11.26 12.49 -16.56
N ASP A 268 12.24 11.78 -16.05
CA ASP A 268 13.38 11.28 -16.83
C ASP A 268 13.14 9.90 -17.46
N GLY A 269 12.03 9.24 -17.12
CA GLY A 269 11.54 8.00 -17.70
C GLY A 269 11.97 6.74 -16.95
N ASP A 270 12.63 6.85 -15.81
CA ASP A 270 12.90 5.71 -14.93
C ASP A 270 12.08 5.77 -13.62
N ALA A 271 12.12 4.69 -12.84
CA ALA A 271 11.26 4.54 -11.69
C ALA A 271 11.99 4.97 -10.40
N ASP A 272 11.56 6.08 -9.82
CA ASP A 272 11.99 6.52 -8.50
C ASP A 272 11.23 5.79 -7.39
N VAL A 273 11.76 5.82 -6.17
CA VAL A 273 11.12 5.21 -5.01
C VAL A 273 10.62 6.27 -4.04
N ILE A 274 9.34 6.19 -3.66
CA ILE A 274 8.74 7.08 -2.67
C ILE A 274 8.40 6.25 -1.42
N THR A 275 8.85 6.71 -0.25
CA THR A 275 8.52 6.05 1.02
C THR A 275 8.68 6.98 2.22
N SER A 276 8.00 6.67 3.33
CA SER A 276 8.33 7.30 4.60
C SER A 276 9.65 6.75 5.14
N LEU A 277 10.41 7.60 5.83
CA LEU A 277 11.73 7.21 6.34
C LEU A 277 11.66 6.39 7.62
N ILE A 278 10.63 6.62 8.44
CA ILE A 278 10.42 5.95 9.73
C ILE A 278 8.92 5.77 9.95
N ALA A 279 8.44 4.53 10.02
CA ALA A 279 7.01 4.21 10.18
C ALA A 279 6.36 4.89 11.41
N HIS A 280 6.99 4.82 12.56
CA HIS A 280 6.49 5.40 13.81
C HIS A 280 7.15 6.74 14.17
N GLY A 281 7.70 7.44 13.19
CA GLY A 281 8.39 8.71 13.35
C GLY A 281 7.99 9.73 12.30
N TYR A 282 8.94 10.60 11.98
CA TYR A 282 8.80 11.61 10.93
C TYR A 282 9.65 11.24 9.73
N GLY A 283 9.29 11.76 8.59
CA GLY A 283 10.09 11.67 7.38
C GLY A 283 9.32 11.09 6.20
N LEU A 284 9.42 11.78 5.08
CA LEU A 284 8.96 11.36 3.77
C LEU A 284 10.00 11.79 2.76
N ALA A 285 10.38 10.89 1.89
CA ALA A 285 11.34 11.17 0.84
C ALA A 285 10.99 10.43 -0.45
N TRP A 286 11.51 10.92 -1.53
CA TRP A 286 11.67 10.14 -2.73
C TRP A 286 13.17 9.95 -3.02
N PHE A 287 13.49 8.83 -3.66
CA PHE A 287 14.84 8.43 -4.00
C PHE A 287 14.93 8.39 -5.52
N GLU A 288 15.63 9.39 -6.06
CA GLU A 288 15.90 9.53 -7.48
C GLU A 288 16.75 8.36 -7.97
N HIS A 289 16.24 7.63 -8.95
CA HIS A 289 16.99 6.62 -9.67
C HIS A 289 17.99 7.32 -10.60
N ARG A 290 19.25 6.94 -10.52
CA ARG A 290 20.32 7.49 -11.35
C ARG A 290 21.14 6.38 -11.98
N LYS A 291 21.51 6.56 -13.24
CA LYS A 291 22.47 5.68 -13.89
C LYS A 291 23.88 5.98 -13.38
N GLY A 292 24.38 5.12 -12.52
CA GLY A 292 25.76 5.16 -12.04
C GLY A 292 26.73 4.39 -12.93
N SER A 293 28.01 4.48 -12.63
CA SER A 293 29.07 3.79 -13.39
C SER A 293 29.05 2.27 -13.24
N THR A 294 28.47 1.75 -12.16
CA THR A 294 28.43 0.32 -11.81
C THR A 294 27.00 -0.23 -11.66
N GLY A 295 25.99 0.55 -11.98
CA GLY A 295 24.59 0.19 -11.82
C GLY A 295 23.73 1.35 -11.37
N ILE A 296 22.61 1.07 -10.71
CA ILE A 296 21.69 2.07 -10.19
C ILE A 296 22.29 2.72 -8.95
N GLU A 297 22.29 4.05 -8.93
CA GLU A 297 22.59 4.88 -7.75
C GLU A 297 21.33 5.61 -7.31
N TRP A 298 21.18 5.82 -6.00
CA TRP A 298 20.03 6.46 -5.42
C TRP A 298 20.38 7.78 -4.76
N LYS A 299 19.65 8.84 -5.09
CA LYS A 299 19.78 10.13 -4.42
C LYS A 299 18.51 10.46 -3.66
N GLN A 300 18.60 10.59 -2.35
CA GLN A 300 17.47 10.97 -1.51
C GLN A 300 17.11 12.45 -1.68
N HIS A 301 15.82 12.71 -1.90
CA HIS A 301 15.19 14.02 -1.84
C HIS A 301 14.17 14.03 -0.70
N THR A 302 14.41 14.88 0.28
CA THR A 302 13.57 14.93 1.49
C THR A 302 12.37 15.84 1.27
N ILE A 303 11.15 15.31 1.46
CA ILE A 303 9.89 16.04 1.45
C ILE A 303 9.51 16.48 2.87
N ILE A 304 9.55 15.55 3.82
CA ILE A 304 9.38 15.81 5.25
C ILE A 304 10.62 15.28 5.97
N ASN A 305 11.28 16.12 6.75
CA ASN A 305 12.48 15.71 7.45
C ASN A 305 12.14 14.80 8.64
N SER A 306 13.03 13.88 8.96
CA SER A 306 12.94 13.05 10.18
C SER A 306 13.01 13.87 11.47
N LYS A 307 13.56 15.09 11.40
CA LYS A 307 13.47 16.11 12.44
C LYS A 307 12.45 17.16 12.00
N PRO A 308 11.28 17.27 12.64
CA PRO A 308 10.20 18.14 12.17
C PRO A 308 10.57 19.63 12.04
N ALA A 309 11.52 20.09 12.86
CA ALA A 309 12.00 21.47 12.80
C ALA A 309 12.71 21.80 11.46
N ASP A 310 13.32 20.78 10.85
CA ASP A 310 14.14 20.93 9.64
C ASP A 310 13.34 20.57 8.38
N SER A 311 12.01 20.40 8.49
CA SER A 311 11.17 20.07 7.32
C SER A 311 11.12 21.25 6.32
N PRO A 312 11.53 21.04 5.04
CA PRO A 312 11.72 22.12 4.09
C PRO A 312 10.42 22.86 3.71
N PHE A 313 9.26 22.20 3.85
CA PHE A 313 7.96 22.76 3.45
C PHE A 313 7.07 23.09 4.65
N GLY A 314 7.58 23.09 5.87
CA GLY A 314 6.83 23.39 7.09
C GLY A 314 5.76 22.36 7.46
N VAL A 315 5.65 21.26 6.72
CA VAL A 315 4.70 20.16 7.00
C VAL A 315 5.26 19.28 8.12
N LYS A 316 4.44 19.01 9.13
CA LYS A 316 4.86 18.33 10.36
C LYS A 316 3.82 17.29 10.78
N PHE A 317 3.84 16.13 10.15
CA PHE A 317 3.06 14.98 10.62
C PHE A 317 3.94 13.73 10.64
N SER A 318 3.56 12.76 11.46
CA SER A 318 4.32 11.53 11.70
C SER A 318 3.48 10.30 11.46
N GLN A 319 4.10 9.14 11.54
CA GLN A 319 3.46 7.83 11.45
C GLN A 319 2.78 7.60 10.09
N LEU A 320 3.54 7.84 9.04
CA LEU A 320 3.13 7.62 7.65
C LEU A 320 3.21 6.11 7.35
N HIS A 321 2.13 5.37 7.57
CA HIS A 321 2.06 3.94 7.27
C HIS A 321 1.56 3.66 5.85
N ALA A 322 0.70 4.53 5.32
CA ALA A 322 0.20 4.43 3.95
C ALA A 322 0.56 5.68 3.15
N ILE A 323 0.89 5.47 1.90
CA ILE A 323 1.12 6.49 0.86
C ILE A 323 0.27 6.04 -0.32
N ASP A 324 -0.46 6.97 -0.97
CA ASP A 324 -1.31 6.65 -2.12
C ASP A 324 -1.30 7.80 -3.14
#